data_9079ac4a73e030b5780ccde4e1e6eed0
#
_entry.id   9079ac4a73e030b5780ccde4e1e6eed0
#
_cell.length_a   1.000
_cell.length_b   1.000
_cell.length_c   1.000
_cell.angle_alpha   90.00
_cell.angle_beta   90.00
_cell.angle_gamma   90.00
#
_symmetry.space_group_name_H-M   'P 1'
#
loop_
_entity.id
_entity.type
_entity.pdbx_description
1 polymer ?
#
loop_
_entity_poly.entity_id
_entity_poly.type
_entity_poly.pdbx_seq_one_letter_code
_entity_poly.pdbx_strand_id
1 'polypeptide(L)'
;TLWLVSNMVWFKNSTKENISVEEIEKELQSDNKKIIFDGTNSSNLNFVAQKFKTTPDKLKYSIISGNKNIIEQLNKYPDKIGVISLNTISRPYDKESESLKNSVKILKVVEGGKSYEPDIINLKNMTYPFTRVLYFLTNEGYYGLGNGFIRFSCQQLGQIVVEKEGLQPYNIFKREVQMR
;
A
#
# COMPACT_ATOMS: atom_id res chain seq x y z
N THR A 1 0.03 19.40 -8.95
CA THR A 1 0.00 18.32 -7.94
C THR A 1 -0.46 17.06 -8.63
N LEU A 2 0.35 16.01 -8.61
CA LEU A 2 0.01 14.69 -9.15
C LEU A 2 -0.40 13.78 -7.99
N TRP A 3 -1.40 12.98 -8.25
CA TRP A 3 -1.97 12.04 -7.30
C TRP A 3 -1.74 10.62 -7.81
N LEU A 4 -1.05 9.82 -7.02
CA LEU A 4 -0.96 8.37 -7.17
C LEU A 4 -1.54 7.74 -5.92
N VAL A 5 -2.35 6.72 -6.09
CA VAL A 5 -2.90 6.00 -4.95
C VAL A 5 -2.02 4.81 -4.64
N SER A 6 -1.40 4.84 -3.47
CA SER A 6 -0.65 3.72 -2.90
C SER A 6 -1.40 3.15 -1.72
N ASN A 7 -1.37 1.85 -1.58
CA ASN A 7 -2.12 1.15 -0.55
C ASN A 7 -1.20 0.26 0.25
N MET A 8 -1.52 0.14 1.54
CA MET A 8 -0.89 -0.82 2.42
C MET A 8 -1.76 -2.06 2.52
N VAL A 9 -1.12 -3.19 2.51
CA VAL A 9 -1.77 -4.48 2.67
C VAL A 9 -1.30 -5.11 3.97
N TRP A 10 -2.26 -5.54 4.76
CA TRP A 10 -2.07 -6.32 5.97
C TRP A 10 -2.23 -7.78 5.63
N PHE A 11 -1.28 -8.61 6.02
CA PHE A 11 -1.34 -10.02 5.69
C PHE A 11 -0.77 -10.90 6.82
N LYS A 12 -1.25 -12.13 6.85
CA LYS A 12 -0.89 -13.10 7.87
C LYS A 12 -0.94 -14.50 7.29
N ASN A 13 -0.03 -15.36 7.70
CA ASN A 13 -0.08 -16.78 7.36
C ASN A 13 -0.92 -17.54 8.39
N SER A 14 -2.24 -17.41 8.31
CA SER A 14 -3.17 -18.09 9.23
C SER A 14 -4.58 -18.18 8.63
N THR A 15 -5.49 -18.82 9.35
CA THR A 15 -6.93 -18.90 8.99
C THR A 15 -7.69 -17.59 9.20
N LYS A 16 -7.09 -16.59 9.84
CA LYS A 16 -7.72 -15.29 10.08
C LYS A 16 -7.96 -14.56 8.76
N GLU A 17 -9.16 -14.01 8.58
CA GLU A 17 -9.56 -13.32 7.35
C GLU A 17 -9.64 -11.81 7.49
N ASN A 18 -9.93 -11.34 8.69
CA ASN A 18 -10.18 -9.92 8.96
C ASN A 18 -9.28 -9.40 10.08
N ILE A 19 -8.99 -8.11 10.04
CA ILE A 19 -8.34 -7.38 11.13
C ILE A 19 -9.04 -6.04 11.29
N SER A 20 -9.38 -5.65 12.53
CA SER A 20 -9.98 -4.34 12.75
C SER A 20 -8.92 -3.26 12.96
N VAL A 21 -9.28 -2.01 12.66
CA VAL A 21 -8.39 -0.85 12.88
C VAL A 21 -8.03 -0.72 14.36
N GLU A 22 -8.99 -0.99 15.24
CA GLU A 22 -8.81 -0.97 16.70
C GLU A 22 -7.86 -2.10 17.16
N GLU A 23 -7.94 -3.27 16.54
CA GLU A 23 -7.02 -4.38 16.81
C GLU A 23 -5.59 -4.03 16.39
N ILE A 24 -5.43 -3.41 15.22
CA ILE A 24 -4.11 -2.93 14.75
C ILE A 24 -3.53 -1.93 15.74
N GLU A 25 -4.32 -0.96 16.20
CA GLU A 25 -3.87 0.02 17.18
C GLU A 25 -3.43 -0.63 18.50
N LYS A 26 -4.23 -1.57 19.01
CA LYS A 26 -3.92 -2.33 20.23
C LYS A 26 -2.63 -3.15 20.10
N GLU A 27 -2.43 -3.83 18.97
CA GLU A 27 -1.21 -4.63 18.74
C GLU A 27 0.02 -3.72 18.59
N LEU A 28 -0.10 -2.52 18.06
CA LEU A 28 0.97 -1.53 17.98
C LEU A 28 1.32 -0.89 19.33
N GLN A 29 0.46 -1.00 20.32
CA GLN A 29 0.73 -0.57 21.70
C GLN A 29 1.28 -1.72 22.57
N SER A 30 1.12 -2.96 22.12
CA SER A 30 1.54 -4.16 22.85
C SER A 30 3.04 -4.43 22.68
N ASP A 31 3.71 -4.82 23.78
CA ASP A 31 5.12 -5.22 23.77
C ASP A 31 5.41 -6.51 22.98
N ASN A 32 4.38 -7.22 22.51
CA ASN A 32 4.52 -8.44 21.72
C ASN A 32 5.11 -8.21 20.32
N LYS A 33 5.10 -6.95 19.84
CA LYS A 33 5.66 -6.56 18.54
C LYS A 33 5.23 -7.49 17.40
N LYS A 34 3.94 -7.79 17.32
CA LYS A 34 3.41 -8.74 16.33
C LYS A 34 3.41 -8.19 14.91
N ILE A 35 3.36 -6.85 14.75
CA ILE A 35 3.30 -6.21 13.45
C ILE A 35 4.71 -5.98 12.93
N ILE A 36 4.95 -6.33 11.65
CA ILE A 36 6.24 -6.22 10.98
C ILE A 36 6.16 -5.17 9.88
N PHE A 37 7.07 -4.19 9.91
CA PHE A 37 7.26 -3.19 8.86
C PHE A 37 8.59 -3.38 8.12
N ASP A 38 8.72 -2.76 6.96
CA ASP A 38 9.87 -2.85 6.06
C ASP A 38 11.05 -1.92 6.41
N GLY A 39 10.96 -1.19 7.52
CA GLY A 39 12.05 -0.33 8.01
C GLY A 39 11.57 0.72 9.01
N THR A 40 12.52 1.32 9.74
CA THR A 40 12.23 2.37 10.74
C THR A 40 11.73 3.68 10.13
N ASN A 41 12.19 3.99 8.92
CA ASN A 41 11.78 5.18 8.15
C ASN A 41 10.83 4.83 7.02
N SER A 42 10.18 3.68 7.12
CA SER A 42 9.26 3.21 6.11
C SER A 42 8.07 4.15 5.98
N SER A 43 7.74 4.45 4.76
CA SER A 43 6.58 5.26 4.41
C SER A 43 5.27 4.63 4.94
N ASN A 44 5.21 3.30 5.04
CA ASN A 44 4.09 2.56 5.61
C ASN A 44 3.96 2.81 7.11
N LEU A 45 5.06 2.73 7.85
CA LEU A 45 5.09 2.97 9.29
C LEU A 45 4.69 4.41 9.62
N ASN A 46 5.25 5.39 8.91
CA ASN A 46 4.94 6.80 9.11
C ASN A 46 3.45 7.10 8.85
N PHE A 47 2.88 6.49 7.81
CA PHE A 47 1.46 6.65 7.51
C PHE A 47 0.57 6.05 8.60
N VAL A 48 0.90 4.86 9.11
CA VAL A 48 0.18 4.22 10.22
C VAL A 48 0.26 5.06 11.49
N ALA A 49 1.44 5.56 11.84
CA ALA A 49 1.62 6.46 12.98
C ALA A 49 0.76 7.73 12.85
N GLN A 50 0.72 8.34 11.67
CA GLN A 50 -0.14 9.49 11.37
C GLN A 50 -1.63 9.17 11.52
N LYS A 51 -2.09 8.01 11.01
CA LYS A 51 -3.48 7.57 11.13
C LYS A 51 -3.91 7.45 12.59
N PHE A 52 -3.04 6.95 13.45
CA PHE A 52 -3.27 6.83 14.91
C PHE A 52 -2.84 8.06 15.70
N LYS A 53 -2.56 9.20 15.03
CA LYS A 53 -2.18 10.49 15.66
C LYS A 53 -1.03 10.35 16.66
N THR A 54 -0.05 9.53 16.31
CA THR A 54 1.13 9.23 17.11
C THR A 54 2.42 9.35 16.28
N THR A 55 3.56 9.06 16.88
CA THR A 55 4.86 9.03 16.22
C THR A 55 5.40 7.60 16.16
N PRO A 56 6.23 7.24 15.16
CA PRO A 56 6.75 5.87 15.01
C PRO A 56 7.49 5.33 16.22
N ASP A 57 8.19 6.19 16.96
CA ASP A 57 8.95 5.86 18.17
C ASP A 57 8.09 5.38 19.34
N LYS A 58 6.81 5.75 19.37
CA LYS A 58 5.84 5.33 20.40
C LYS A 58 5.15 4.02 20.06
N LEU A 59 5.32 3.52 18.85
CA LEU A 59 4.71 2.27 18.40
C LEU A 59 5.62 1.07 18.69
N LYS A 60 5.02 -0.07 18.98
CA LYS A 60 5.70 -1.35 19.23
C LYS A 60 5.57 -2.25 18.01
N TYR A 61 6.66 -2.44 17.28
CA TYR A 61 6.68 -3.22 16.04
C TYR A 61 8.02 -3.95 15.86
N SER A 62 8.05 -4.87 14.92
CA SER A 62 9.26 -5.53 14.44
C SER A 62 9.65 -4.95 13.08
N ILE A 63 10.94 -5.06 12.73
CA ILE A 63 11.45 -4.58 11.45
C ILE A 63 12.10 -5.73 10.70
N ILE A 64 11.77 -5.85 9.41
CA ILE A 64 12.46 -6.73 8.48
C ILE A 64 12.65 -5.94 7.19
N SER A 65 13.90 -5.74 6.80
CA SER A 65 14.21 -4.99 5.59
C SER A 65 13.74 -5.72 4.33
N GLY A 66 12.93 -5.04 3.53
CA GLY A 66 12.40 -5.51 2.25
C GLY A 66 11.09 -6.29 2.33
N ASN A 67 10.15 -5.92 1.47
CA ASN A 67 8.80 -6.50 1.45
C ASN A 67 8.80 -8.02 1.21
N LYS A 68 9.70 -8.54 0.37
CA LYS A 68 9.84 -9.98 0.11
C LYS A 68 10.27 -10.75 1.37
N ASN A 69 11.25 -10.22 2.08
CA ASN A 69 11.75 -10.82 3.32
C ASN A 69 10.66 -10.87 4.40
N ILE A 70 9.76 -9.88 4.45
CA ILE A 70 8.61 -9.91 5.35
C ILE A 70 7.71 -11.09 5.02
N ILE A 71 7.40 -11.32 3.73
CA ILE A 71 6.57 -12.43 3.27
C ILE A 71 7.21 -13.78 3.65
N GLU A 72 8.50 -13.97 3.41
CA GLU A 72 9.23 -15.19 3.76
C GLU A 72 9.25 -15.45 5.28
N GLN A 73 9.41 -14.39 6.08
CA GLN A 73 9.44 -14.54 7.53
C GLN A 73 8.09 -14.89 8.12
N LEU A 74 6.98 -14.49 7.52
CA LEU A 74 5.65 -14.87 7.98
C LEU A 74 5.36 -16.36 7.83
N ASN A 75 6.03 -17.05 6.91
CA ASN A 75 5.98 -18.50 6.82
C ASN A 75 6.60 -19.19 8.07
N LYS A 76 7.59 -18.53 8.69
CA LYS A 76 8.24 -19.01 9.92
C LYS A 76 7.50 -18.58 11.19
N TYR A 77 6.79 -17.45 11.14
CA TYR A 77 6.12 -16.84 12.29
C TYR A 77 4.65 -16.58 11.98
N PRO A 78 3.79 -17.60 12.01
CA PRO A 78 2.38 -17.49 11.60
C PRO A 78 1.52 -16.62 12.53
N ASP A 79 2.00 -16.30 13.73
CA ASP A 79 1.34 -15.39 14.67
C ASP A 79 1.60 -13.91 14.37
N LYS A 80 2.58 -13.59 13.52
CA LYS A 80 2.92 -12.23 13.12
C LYS A 80 2.01 -11.72 11.99
N ILE A 81 1.97 -10.41 11.86
CA ILE A 81 1.22 -9.68 10.82
C ILE A 81 2.22 -8.84 10.05
N GLY A 82 2.29 -9.03 8.74
CA GLY A 82 3.15 -8.24 7.86
C GLY A 82 2.41 -7.06 7.25
N VAL A 83 3.13 -5.98 7.02
CA VAL A 83 2.64 -4.79 6.34
C VAL A 83 3.55 -4.49 5.16
N ILE A 84 3.00 -4.51 3.97
CA ILE A 84 3.72 -4.18 2.73
C ILE A 84 2.91 -3.22 1.86
N SER A 85 3.56 -2.64 0.89
CA SER A 85 2.88 -1.88 -0.15
C SER A 85 2.23 -2.82 -1.17
N LEU A 86 0.99 -2.55 -1.57
CA LEU A 86 0.21 -3.39 -2.47
C LEU A 86 0.92 -3.67 -3.80
N ASN A 87 1.63 -2.70 -4.35
CA ASN A 87 2.37 -2.84 -5.60
C ASN A 87 3.42 -3.96 -5.61
N THR A 88 3.86 -4.42 -4.42
CA THR A 88 4.78 -5.56 -4.30
C THR A 88 4.15 -6.86 -4.81
N ILE A 89 2.83 -7.01 -4.70
CA ILE A 89 2.08 -8.23 -5.01
C ILE A 89 1.00 -8.02 -6.10
N SER A 90 0.90 -6.82 -6.66
CA SER A 90 -0.17 -6.47 -7.63
C SER A 90 0.34 -6.03 -9.00
N ARG A 91 1.64 -6.14 -9.29
CA ARG A 91 2.17 -5.86 -10.63
C ARG A 91 1.58 -6.81 -11.65
N PRO A 92 0.88 -6.29 -12.67
CA PRO A 92 0.31 -7.14 -13.71
C PRO A 92 1.43 -7.77 -14.56
N TYR A 93 1.25 -9.04 -14.93
CA TYR A 93 2.17 -9.82 -15.76
C TYR A 93 3.54 -10.11 -15.12
N ASP A 94 3.73 -9.84 -13.84
CA ASP A 94 4.95 -10.19 -13.11
C ASP A 94 4.75 -11.50 -12.32
N LYS A 95 5.41 -12.56 -12.77
CA LYS A 95 5.33 -13.90 -12.17
C LYS A 95 5.79 -13.92 -10.71
N GLU A 96 6.72 -13.03 -10.35
CA GLU A 96 7.21 -12.94 -8.99
C GLU A 96 6.13 -12.35 -8.07
N SER A 97 5.49 -11.26 -8.48
CA SER A 97 4.37 -10.65 -7.75
C SER A 97 3.21 -11.63 -7.58
N GLU A 98 2.90 -12.42 -8.61
CA GLU A 98 1.87 -13.45 -8.55
C GLU A 98 2.23 -14.57 -7.56
N SER A 99 3.46 -15.04 -7.59
CA SER A 99 3.95 -16.06 -6.64
C SER A 99 3.91 -15.55 -5.20
N LEU A 100 4.34 -14.31 -4.95
CA LEU A 100 4.28 -13.69 -3.64
C LEU A 100 2.84 -13.53 -3.15
N LYS A 101 1.93 -13.08 -4.03
CA LYS A 101 0.50 -12.95 -3.71
C LYS A 101 -0.12 -14.28 -3.29
N ASN A 102 0.23 -15.37 -3.98
CA ASN A 102 -0.30 -16.71 -3.69
C ASN A 102 0.28 -17.32 -2.40
N SER A 103 1.40 -16.81 -1.92
CA SER A 103 2.06 -17.31 -0.69
C SER A 103 1.52 -16.67 0.59
N VAL A 104 0.67 -15.63 0.50
CA VAL A 104 0.16 -14.88 1.66
C VAL A 104 -1.35 -14.72 1.61
N LYS A 105 -1.98 -14.66 2.78
CA LYS A 105 -3.39 -14.33 2.91
C LYS A 105 -3.55 -12.85 3.27
N ILE A 106 -4.11 -12.08 2.35
CA ILE A 106 -4.41 -10.67 2.56
C ILE A 106 -5.59 -10.56 3.53
N LEU A 107 -5.43 -9.77 4.57
CA LEU A 107 -6.48 -9.52 5.55
C LEU A 107 -7.39 -8.39 5.07
N LYS A 108 -8.70 -8.58 5.21
CA LYS A 108 -9.69 -7.50 5.06
C LYS A 108 -9.61 -6.60 6.29
N VAL A 109 -9.65 -5.31 6.08
CA VAL A 109 -9.63 -4.34 7.18
C VAL A 109 -11.06 -3.96 7.56
N VAL A 110 -11.36 -4.07 8.85
CA VAL A 110 -12.67 -3.70 9.39
C VAL A 110 -12.56 -2.32 10.07
N GLU A 111 -13.40 -1.38 9.66
CA GLU A 111 -13.52 -0.04 10.26
C GLU A 111 -15.00 0.34 10.33
N GLY A 112 -15.45 0.77 11.51
CA GLY A 112 -16.86 1.16 11.71
C GLY A 112 -17.87 0.04 11.40
N GLY A 113 -17.51 -1.23 11.66
CA GLY A 113 -18.36 -2.39 11.41
C GLY A 113 -18.45 -2.84 9.94
N LYS A 114 -17.74 -2.18 9.03
CA LYS A 114 -17.66 -2.56 7.62
C LYS A 114 -16.29 -3.17 7.30
N SER A 115 -16.29 -4.19 6.45
CA SER A 115 -15.08 -4.88 6.00
C SER A 115 -14.68 -4.38 4.61
N TYR A 116 -13.41 -4.02 4.44
CA TYR A 116 -12.84 -3.48 3.21
C TYR A 116 -11.69 -4.36 2.73
N GLU A 117 -11.76 -4.76 1.48
CA GLU A 117 -10.65 -5.40 0.78
C GLU A 117 -9.80 -4.35 0.05
N PRO A 118 -8.49 -4.57 -0.14
CA PRO A 118 -7.65 -3.70 -0.96
C PRO A 118 -7.88 -3.99 -2.46
N ASP A 119 -9.14 -4.00 -2.89
CA ASP A 119 -9.54 -4.18 -4.28
C ASP A 119 -9.58 -2.85 -5.05
N ILE A 120 -9.67 -2.94 -6.37
CA ILE A 120 -9.67 -1.77 -7.28
C ILE A 120 -10.82 -0.80 -6.95
N ILE A 121 -11.98 -1.30 -6.54
CA ILE A 121 -13.16 -0.47 -6.27
C ILE A 121 -12.96 0.34 -5.00
N ASN A 122 -12.53 -0.31 -3.91
CA ASN A 122 -12.28 0.35 -2.62
C ASN A 122 -11.10 1.32 -2.70
N LEU A 123 -10.09 1.01 -3.53
CA LEU A 123 -8.94 1.86 -3.75
C LEU A 123 -9.32 3.11 -4.56
N LYS A 124 -10.06 2.93 -5.64
CA LYS A 124 -10.54 4.02 -6.50
C LYS A 124 -11.45 4.99 -5.74
N ASN A 125 -12.33 4.46 -4.90
CA ASN A 125 -13.27 5.23 -4.11
C ASN A 125 -12.64 5.76 -2.80
N MET A 126 -11.35 5.44 -2.53
CA MET A 126 -10.64 5.79 -1.29
C MET A 126 -11.38 5.34 -0.02
N THR A 127 -12.15 4.24 -0.10
CA THR A 127 -12.89 3.69 1.03
C THR A 127 -12.07 2.73 1.87
N TYR A 128 -10.98 2.16 1.31
CA TYR A 128 -10.09 1.30 2.08
C TYR A 128 -9.32 2.12 3.13
N PRO A 129 -9.34 1.73 4.42
CA PRO A 129 -8.84 2.57 5.52
C PRO A 129 -7.37 2.95 5.45
N PHE A 130 -6.54 2.16 4.77
CA PHE A 130 -5.10 2.39 4.61
C PHE A 130 -4.73 2.79 3.18
N THR A 131 -5.61 3.51 2.52
CA THR A 131 -5.35 4.16 1.24
C THR A 131 -4.62 5.48 1.47
N ARG A 132 -3.55 5.72 0.71
CA ARG A 132 -2.81 6.98 0.73
C ARG A 132 -2.59 7.49 -0.68
N VAL A 133 -2.51 8.80 -0.80
CA VAL A 133 -2.20 9.48 -2.05
C VAL A 133 -0.74 9.90 -2.05
N LEU A 134 -0.03 9.62 -3.13
CA LEU A 134 1.33 10.09 -3.36
C LEU A 134 1.29 11.39 -4.14
N TYR A 135 2.11 12.35 -3.75
CA TYR A 135 2.19 13.67 -4.35
C TYR A 135 3.57 13.91 -4.94
N PHE A 136 3.63 14.41 -6.17
CA PHE A 136 4.84 15.03 -6.68
C PHE A 136 4.79 16.52 -6.43
N LEU A 137 5.84 17.05 -5.83
CA LEU A 137 5.99 18.46 -5.54
C LEU A 137 7.17 19.01 -6.36
N THR A 138 7.02 20.21 -6.88
CA THR A 138 8.12 20.96 -7.51
C THR A 138 8.09 22.39 -7.00
N ASN A 139 9.26 22.99 -6.88
CA ASN A 139 9.46 24.41 -6.57
C ASN A 139 9.85 25.22 -7.81
N GLU A 140 9.77 24.63 -9.02
CA GLU A 140 10.02 25.34 -10.26
C GLU A 140 8.96 26.42 -10.51
N GLY A 141 9.39 27.67 -10.62
CA GLY A 141 8.53 28.79 -10.98
C GLY A 141 8.24 28.91 -12.47
N TYR A 142 8.80 28.03 -13.30
CA TYR A 142 8.65 27.98 -14.76
C TYR A 142 8.48 26.55 -15.27
N TYR A 143 8.19 26.40 -16.55
CA TYR A 143 8.04 25.09 -17.18
C TYR A 143 9.42 24.43 -17.43
N GLY A 144 10.01 23.89 -16.37
CA GLY A 144 11.24 23.12 -16.43
C GLY A 144 11.01 21.62 -16.50
N LEU A 145 12.09 20.87 -16.25
CA LEU A 145 12.11 19.42 -16.33
C LEU A 145 11.16 18.76 -15.31
N GLY A 146 11.12 19.28 -14.08
CA GLY A 146 10.25 18.77 -13.01
C GLY A 146 8.77 18.95 -13.35
N ASN A 147 8.39 20.13 -13.87
CA ASN A 147 7.04 20.37 -14.35
C ASN A 147 6.68 19.47 -15.54
N GLY A 148 7.60 19.25 -16.48
CA GLY A 148 7.46 18.35 -17.61
C GLY A 148 7.19 16.89 -17.16
N PHE A 149 7.98 16.41 -16.20
CA PHE A 149 7.80 15.07 -15.61
C PHE A 149 6.45 14.93 -14.91
N ILE A 150 6.05 15.90 -14.10
CA ILE A 150 4.75 15.89 -13.42
C ILE A 150 3.60 15.87 -14.43
N ARG A 151 3.66 16.70 -15.46
CA ARG A 151 2.65 16.71 -16.52
C ARG A 151 2.56 15.38 -17.25
N PHE A 152 3.70 14.81 -17.67
CA PHE A 152 3.73 13.47 -18.28
C PHE A 152 3.08 12.44 -17.36
N SER A 153 3.46 12.41 -16.09
CA SER A 153 2.93 11.43 -15.11
C SER A 153 1.42 11.59 -14.88
N CYS A 154 0.86 12.81 -15.04
CA CYS A 154 -0.58 13.07 -14.93
C CYS A 154 -1.36 12.66 -16.19
N GLN A 155 -0.71 12.53 -17.34
CA GLN A 155 -1.35 12.22 -18.62
C GLN A 155 -1.56 10.70 -18.77
N GLN A 156 -2.31 10.32 -19.79
CA GLN A 156 -2.68 8.93 -20.06
C GLN A 156 -1.48 7.97 -20.07
N LEU A 157 -0.38 8.31 -20.75
CA LEU A 157 0.79 7.46 -20.83
C LEU A 157 1.45 7.25 -19.45
N GLY A 158 1.61 8.32 -18.67
CA GLY A 158 2.14 8.24 -17.31
C GLY A 158 1.24 7.40 -16.40
N GLN A 159 -0.07 7.53 -16.51
CA GLN A 159 -1.03 6.75 -15.71
C GLN A 159 -1.04 5.27 -16.12
N ILE A 160 -0.79 4.94 -17.39
CA ILE A 160 -0.58 3.55 -17.84
C ILE A 160 0.69 2.94 -17.20
N VAL A 161 1.77 3.72 -17.06
CA VAL A 161 2.97 3.26 -16.35
C VAL A 161 2.65 2.98 -14.87
N VAL A 162 1.89 3.86 -14.23
CA VAL A 162 1.44 3.68 -12.84
C VAL A 162 0.66 2.38 -12.68
N GLU A 163 -0.28 2.10 -13.58
CA GLU A 163 -1.06 0.85 -13.59
C GLU A 163 -0.17 -0.38 -13.76
N LYS A 164 0.80 -0.33 -14.68
CA LYS A 164 1.76 -1.43 -14.91
C LYS A 164 2.66 -1.70 -13.71
N GLU A 165 2.94 -0.70 -12.89
CA GLU A 165 3.69 -0.86 -11.65
C GLU A 165 2.82 -1.34 -10.46
N GLY A 166 1.57 -1.74 -10.71
CA GLY A 166 0.67 -2.27 -9.70
C GLY A 166 0.10 -1.22 -8.74
N LEU A 167 0.17 0.06 -9.13
CA LEU A 167 -0.46 1.16 -8.40
C LEU A 167 -1.79 1.54 -9.06
N GLN A 168 -2.69 2.11 -8.26
CA GLN A 168 -3.97 2.61 -8.79
C GLN A 168 -3.78 3.99 -9.42
N PRO A 169 -4.05 4.16 -10.73
CA PRO A 169 -4.07 5.47 -11.36
C PRO A 169 -5.14 6.37 -10.72
N TYR A 170 -4.80 7.63 -10.47
CA TYR A 170 -5.77 8.61 -9.99
C TYR A 170 -6.67 9.08 -11.12
N ASN A 171 -6.09 9.40 -12.29
CA ASN A 171 -6.82 9.77 -13.48
C ASN A 171 -7.08 8.53 -14.32
N ILE A 172 -8.35 8.20 -14.53
CA ILE A 172 -8.75 7.10 -15.39
C ILE A 172 -9.15 7.67 -16.73
N PHE A 173 -8.33 7.39 -17.75
CA PHE A 173 -8.64 7.74 -19.11
C PHE A 173 -9.43 6.60 -19.77
N LYS A 174 -10.57 6.94 -20.39
CA LYS A 174 -11.28 5.97 -21.24
C LYS A 174 -10.41 5.65 -22.45
N ARG A 175 -10.19 4.36 -22.70
CA ARG A 175 -9.55 3.92 -23.94
C ARG A 175 -10.55 4.10 -25.08
N GLU A 176 -10.34 5.10 -25.92
CA GLU A 176 -11.04 5.20 -27.19
C GLU A 176 -10.27 4.35 -28.22
N VAL A 177 -10.86 3.25 -28.64
CA VAL A 177 -10.34 2.45 -29.73
C VAL A 177 -10.95 3.01 -31.01
N GLN A 178 -10.20 3.80 -31.76
CA GLN A 178 -10.55 4.13 -33.13
C GLN A 178 -10.27 2.88 -34.00
N MET A 179 -11.33 2.17 -34.34
CA MET A 179 -11.23 1.15 -35.40
C MET A 179 -11.12 1.89 -36.74
N ARG A 180 -10.00 1.70 -37.41
CA ARG A 180 -9.81 2.11 -38.82
C ARG A 180 -10.25 0.99 -39.72
#